data_b28bf5e3c7eef22c66e33b693c30f4c6
#
_entry.id   b28bf5e3c7eef22c66e33b693c30f4c6
#
_cell.length_a   1.000
_cell.length_b   1.000
_cell.length_c   1.000
_cell.angle_alpha   90.00
_cell.angle_beta   90.00
_cell.angle_gamma   90.00
#
_symmetry.space_group_name_H-M   'P 1'
#
loop_
_entity.id
_entity.type
_entity.pdbx_description
1 polymer ?
#
loop_
_entity_poly.entity_id
_entity_poly.type
_entity_poly.pdbx_seq_one_letter_code
_entity_poly.pdbx_strand_id
1 'polypeptide(L)'
;MAPPMSETYKLYAIKYGTHARTAARNFMQPPDPHDAPYPIDYYVWACVSENHTVVVDTGFTKDAAERRGRDWHRCPVDSLKLVGIDAAEVTDVVITHMHYDHGGNLDRFPKATFHIQDQEMAHMTGRHMRYPVLRHSYDIEDVCGIVRELYNDRVEFHDGDTELFPGLTLHHVGGHTQGMMFVRAWTERGWVVLASDAMHLYANWLDRNPYPTVVHIGDMLEGHRKVARLADSPDHVIPGHDPRVMDRYPAPSEDLKDIVARVDLPPRGT
;
A
#
# COMPACT_ATOMS: atom_id res chain seq x y z
N MET A 1 4.80 -23.08 -9.57
CA MET A 1 4.64 -24.13 -8.53
C MET A 1 4.62 -23.44 -7.19
N ALA A 2 3.69 -23.84 -6.30
CA ALA A 2 3.68 -23.36 -4.92
C ALA A 2 5.04 -23.63 -4.27
N PRO A 3 5.61 -22.69 -3.50
CA PRO A 3 6.76 -22.98 -2.68
C PRO A 3 6.40 -24.09 -1.66
N PRO A 4 7.32 -24.97 -1.31
CA PRO A 4 7.06 -26.00 -0.31
C PRO A 4 6.68 -25.33 1.03
N MET A 5 5.53 -25.71 1.61
CA MET A 5 4.97 -25.21 2.86
C MET A 5 4.47 -23.75 2.84
N SER A 6 4.05 -23.19 1.71
CA SER A 6 3.40 -21.88 1.66
C SER A 6 1.93 -21.95 2.06
N GLU A 7 1.47 -20.94 2.78
CA GLU A 7 0.05 -20.70 3.00
C GLU A 7 -0.56 -19.99 1.78
N THR A 8 -1.86 -20.21 1.57
CA THR A 8 -2.61 -19.53 0.50
C THR A 8 -3.42 -18.39 1.10
N TYR A 9 -3.23 -17.19 0.56
CA TYR A 9 -3.86 -15.97 1.06
C TYR A 9 -5.03 -15.52 0.18
N LYS A 10 -6.11 -15.12 0.84
CA LYS A 10 -7.14 -14.23 0.26
C LYS A 10 -6.66 -12.80 0.43
N LEU A 11 -6.77 -12.01 -0.64
CA LEU A 11 -6.30 -10.62 -0.66
C LEU A 11 -7.47 -9.67 -0.89
N TYR A 12 -7.60 -8.70 -0.02
CA TYR A 12 -8.63 -7.68 -0.09
C TYR A 12 -7.99 -6.30 -0.29
N ALA A 13 -8.43 -5.57 -1.32
CA ALA A 13 -8.20 -4.14 -1.45
C ALA A 13 -9.46 -3.41 -0.95
N ILE A 14 -9.34 -2.58 0.07
CA ILE A 14 -10.46 -1.89 0.72
C ILE A 14 -10.32 -0.41 0.48
N LYS A 15 -11.20 0.15 -0.34
CA LYS A 15 -11.23 1.56 -0.68
C LYS A 15 -11.86 2.38 0.44
N TYR A 16 -11.13 3.39 0.92
CA TYR A 16 -11.59 4.25 2.00
C TYR A 16 -11.68 5.74 1.64
N GLY A 17 -11.09 6.15 0.52
CA GLY A 17 -11.10 7.53 0.05
C GLY A 17 -10.75 7.66 -1.42
N THR A 18 -10.88 8.89 -1.92
CA THR A 18 -10.54 9.27 -3.32
C THR A 18 -9.90 10.65 -3.32
N HIS A 19 -9.12 10.95 -4.36
CA HIS A 19 -8.65 12.30 -4.61
C HIS A 19 -8.80 12.66 -6.09
N ALA A 20 -9.58 13.67 -6.37
CA ALA A 20 -9.69 14.26 -7.70
C ALA A 20 -8.36 14.88 -8.12
N ARG A 21 -7.77 14.34 -9.18
CA ARG A 21 -6.49 14.79 -9.73
C ARG A 21 -6.57 14.91 -11.24
N THR A 22 -5.53 15.45 -11.84
CA THR A 22 -5.35 15.53 -13.29
C THR A 22 -4.10 14.77 -13.71
N ALA A 23 -3.98 14.47 -14.99
CA ALA A 23 -2.81 13.80 -15.56
C ALA A 23 -1.51 14.54 -15.19
N ALA A 24 -1.50 15.88 -15.19
CA ALA A 24 -0.36 16.69 -14.80
C ALA A 24 0.20 16.38 -13.39
N ARG A 25 -0.60 15.80 -12.51
CA ARG A 25 -0.21 15.51 -11.12
C ARG A 25 0.16 14.05 -10.86
N ASN A 26 -0.03 13.17 -11.86
CA ASN A 26 0.14 11.73 -11.68
C ASN A 26 1.33 11.14 -12.46
N PHE A 27 1.99 11.96 -13.29
CA PHE A 27 3.10 11.53 -14.11
C PHE A 27 4.26 12.52 -14.05
N MET A 28 5.49 12.00 -14.05
CA MET A 28 6.70 12.83 -14.17
C MET A 28 6.74 13.60 -15.50
N GLN A 29 6.26 12.96 -16.56
CA GLN A 29 6.06 13.55 -17.88
C GLN A 29 4.57 13.42 -18.22
N PRO A 30 3.75 14.43 -17.87
CA PRO A 30 2.31 14.31 -18.04
C PRO A 30 1.91 14.12 -19.51
N PRO A 31 1.04 13.12 -19.80
CA PRO A 31 0.47 12.97 -21.13
C PRO A 31 -0.53 14.08 -21.45
N ASP A 32 -0.75 14.35 -22.73
CA ASP A 32 -1.80 15.26 -23.19
C ASP A 32 -3.17 14.55 -23.22
N PRO A 33 -4.26 15.26 -22.87
CA PRO A 33 -4.29 16.60 -22.29
C PRO A 33 -3.89 16.58 -20.80
N HIS A 34 -3.03 17.49 -20.40
CA HIS A 34 -2.47 17.59 -19.03
C HIS A 34 -3.54 17.79 -17.94
N ASP A 35 -4.66 18.42 -18.27
CA ASP A 35 -5.78 18.71 -17.39
C ASP A 35 -6.87 17.62 -17.39
N ALA A 36 -6.68 16.54 -18.17
CA ALA A 36 -7.62 15.41 -18.16
C ALA A 36 -7.82 14.89 -16.74
N PRO A 37 -9.07 14.64 -16.30
CA PRO A 37 -9.33 14.03 -14.99
C PRO A 37 -8.61 12.68 -14.87
N TYR A 38 -7.87 12.54 -13.80
CA TYR A 38 -7.12 11.33 -13.48
C TYR A 38 -7.13 11.08 -11.96
N PRO A 39 -8.27 10.67 -11.39
CA PRO A 39 -8.40 10.48 -9.96
C PRO A 39 -7.52 9.34 -9.47
N ILE A 40 -7.23 9.36 -8.17
CA ILE A 40 -6.61 8.25 -7.46
C ILE A 40 -7.53 7.81 -6.32
N ASP A 41 -7.51 6.52 -6.01
CA ASP A 41 -8.20 5.95 -4.86
C ASP A 41 -7.20 5.62 -3.74
N TYR A 42 -7.69 5.58 -2.52
CA TYR A 42 -6.92 5.22 -1.35
C TYR A 42 -7.40 3.88 -0.81
N TYR A 43 -6.45 2.97 -0.60
CA TYR A 43 -6.69 1.60 -0.15
C TYR A 43 -5.93 1.28 1.13
N VAL A 44 -6.53 0.41 1.95
CA VAL A 44 -5.81 -0.47 2.86
C VAL A 44 -6.02 -1.89 2.38
N TRP A 45 -5.07 -2.77 2.66
CA TRP A 45 -5.17 -4.15 2.20
C TRP A 45 -5.18 -5.12 3.37
N ALA A 46 -5.76 -6.30 3.16
CA ALA A 46 -5.68 -7.40 4.09
C ALA A 46 -5.28 -8.69 3.37
N CYS A 47 -4.31 -9.39 3.94
CA CYS A 47 -3.86 -10.71 3.53
C CYS A 47 -4.32 -11.70 4.58
N VAL A 48 -5.23 -12.62 4.21
CA VAL A 48 -5.86 -13.56 5.15
C VAL A 48 -5.63 -14.99 4.69
N SER A 49 -4.95 -15.78 5.52
CA SER A 49 -4.79 -17.23 5.36
C SER A 49 -5.56 -17.99 6.46
N GLU A 50 -5.35 -19.28 6.57
CA GLU A 50 -5.90 -20.08 7.66
C GLU A 50 -5.31 -19.69 9.03
N ASN A 51 -4.01 -19.34 9.08
CA ASN A 51 -3.29 -19.12 10.33
C ASN A 51 -2.93 -17.64 10.57
N HIS A 52 -2.90 -16.80 9.52
CA HIS A 52 -2.43 -15.43 9.63
C HIS A 52 -3.41 -14.42 9.02
N THR A 53 -3.58 -13.31 9.70
CA THR A 53 -4.26 -12.11 9.19
C THR A 53 -3.28 -10.94 9.30
N VAL A 54 -2.84 -10.44 8.15
CA VAL A 54 -1.91 -9.30 8.06
C VAL A 54 -2.62 -8.15 7.38
N VAL A 55 -2.62 -6.99 8.03
CA VAL A 55 -3.09 -5.73 7.42
C VAL A 55 -1.90 -5.02 6.79
N VAL A 56 -2.09 -4.49 5.60
CA VAL A 56 -1.06 -3.72 4.89
C VAL A 56 -1.55 -2.28 4.78
N ASP A 57 -0.81 -1.38 5.37
CA ASP A 57 -1.09 0.03 5.59
C ASP A 57 -2.37 0.29 6.43
N THR A 58 -2.44 1.47 7.02
CA THR A 58 -3.50 1.83 7.99
C THR A 58 -4.34 3.04 7.57
N GLY A 59 -3.99 3.65 6.44
CA GLY A 59 -4.72 4.78 5.87
C GLY A 59 -4.61 6.07 6.68
N PHE A 60 -5.29 7.13 6.24
CA PHE A 60 -5.33 8.40 6.94
C PHE A 60 -6.57 8.56 7.82
N THR A 61 -6.48 9.49 8.78
CA THR A 61 -7.60 9.90 9.63
C THR A 61 -8.53 10.88 8.88
N LYS A 62 -9.76 11.06 9.38
CA LYS A 62 -10.69 12.05 8.84
C LYS A 62 -10.11 13.47 8.87
N ASP A 63 -9.44 13.83 9.97
CA ASP A 63 -8.81 15.14 10.12
C ASP A 63 -7.68 15.35 9.10
N ALA A 64 -6.89 14.33 8.83
CA ALA A 64 -5.87 14.38 7.78
C ALA A 64 -6.49 14.54 6.40
N ALA A 65 -7.61 13.88 6.11
CA ALA A 65 -8.36 14.05 4.87
C ALA A 65 -8.83 15.50 4.69
N GLU A 66 -9.44 16.09 5.73
CA GLU A 66 -9.93 17.47 5.73
C GLU A 66 -8.77 18.46 5.51
N ARG A 67 -7.66 18.35 6.27
CA ARG A 67 -6.49 19.23 6.12
C ARG A 67 -5.87 19.17 4.73
N ARG A 68 -5.93 17.99 4.09
CA ARG A 68 -5.29 17.73 2.79
C ARG A 68 -6.25 17.81 1.60
N GLY A 69 -7.55 18.07 1.83
CA GLY A 69 -8.58 18.14 0.79
C GLY A 69 -8.74 16.80 0.05
N ARG A 70 -8.90 15.71 0.81
CA ARG A 70 -9.17 14.37 0.30
C ARG A 70 -10.63 14.01 0.54
N ASP A 71 -11.24 13.28 -0.38
CA ASP A 71 -12.59 12.76 -0.23
C ASP A 71 -12.55 11.52 0.66
N TRP A 72 -12.98 11.67 1.91
CA TRP A 72 -13.01 10.59 2.89
C TRP A 72 -14.36 9.89 2.87
N HIS A 73 -14.39 8.64 2.43
CA HIS A 73 -15.62 7.89 2.31
C HIS A 73 -15.97 7.15 3.60
N ARG A 74 -14.94 6.62 4.29
CA ARG A 74 -15.09 5.80 5.51
C ARG A 74 -13.78 5.71 6.28
N CYS A 75 -13.86 5.28 7.54
CA CYS A 75 -12.67 4.97 8.32
C CYS A 75 -11.98 3.73 7.74
N PRO A 76 -10.68 3.82 7.35
CA PRO A 76 -9.95 2.67 6.81
C PRO A 76 -9.91 1.49 7.77
N VAL A 77 -9.70 1.73 9.07
CA VAL A 77 -9.62 0.69 10.11
C VAL A 77 -10.98 0.03 10.35
N ASP A 78 -12.06 0.81 10.47
CA ASP A 78 -13.40 0.24 10.64
C ASP A 78 -13.87 -0.55 9.41
N SER A 79 -13.32 -0.22 8.24
CA SER A 79 -13.62 -0.92 6.98
C SER A 79 -13.10 -2.35 6.94
N LEU A 80 -12.11 -2.71 7.77
CA LEU A 80 -11.65 -4.09 7.91
C LEU A 80 -12.76 -5.04 8.35
N LYS A 81 -13.76 -4.54 9.11
CA LYS A 81 -14.94 -5.31 9.52
C LYS A 81 -15.79 -5.79 8.33
N LEU A 82 -15.73 -5.09 7.19
CA LEU A 82 -16.43 -5.49 5.96
C LEU A 82 -15.94 -6.84 5.42
N VAL A 83 -14.73 -7.23 5.78
CA VAL A 83 -14.12 -8.52 5.41
C VAL A 83 -13.89 -9.43 6.63
N GLY A 84 -14.57 -9.14 7.74
CA GLY A 84 -14.57 -9.97 8.94
C GLY A 84 -13.35 -9.80 9.84
N ILE A 85 -12.58 -8.72 9.69
CA ILE A 85 -11.37 -8.46 10.49
C ILE A 85 -11.68 -7.41 11.56
N ASP A 86 -11.39 -7.74 12.82
CA ASP A 86 -11.37 -6.78 13.91
C ASP A 86 -9.94 -6.26 14.09
N ALA A 87 -9.72 -4.98 13.84
CA ALA A 87 -8.40 -4.34 13.97
C ALA A 87 -7.81 -4.48 15.38
N ALA A 88 -8.65 -4.55 16.42
CA ALA A 88 -8.20 -4.75 17.79
C ALA A 88 -7.58 -6.14 18.05
N GLU A 89 -7.85 -7.11 17.18
CA GLU A 89 -7.32 -8.47 17.27
C GLU A 89 -6.16 -8.73 16.28
N VAL A 90 -5.88 -7.81 15.36
CA VAL A 90 -4.78 -7.93 14.40
C VAL A 90 -3.44 -7.87 15.14
N THR A 91 -2.59 -8.85 14.86
CA THR A 91 -1.26 -8.99 15.49
C THR A 91 -0.11 -8.48 14.61
N ASP A 92 -0.35 -8.34 13.31
CA ASP A 92 0.71 -7.99 12.36
C ASP A 92 0.20 -6.95 11.34
N VAL A 93 0.86 -5.80 11.30
CA VAL A 93 0.59 -4.71 10.38
C VAL A 93 1.86 -4.36 9.62
N VAL A 94 1.82 -4.47 8.31
CA VAL A 94 2.90 -4.03 7.43
C VAL A 94 2.68 -2.58 7.05
N ILE A 95 3.63 -1.72 7.35
CA ILE A 95 3.65 -0.32 6.89
C ILE A 95 4.60 -0.24 5.71
N THR A 96 4.04 -0.11 4.51
CA THR A 96 4.83 -0.10 3.27
C THR A 96 5.77 1.10 3.21
N HIS A 97 5.32 2.24 3.74
CA HIS A 97 6.06 3.46 4.01
C HIS A 97 5.19 4.42 4.86
N MET A 98 5.78 5.48 5.39
CA MET A 98 5.11 6.34 6.38
C MET A 98 4.49 7.62 5.83
N HIS A 99 4.12 7.68 4.55
CA HIS A 99 3.29 8.79 4.09
C HIS A 99 1.92 8.74 4.78
N TYR A 100 1.28 9.91 4.91
CA TYR A 100 0.05 10.12 5.68
C TYR A 100 -1.09 9.17 5.32
N ASP A 101 -1.12 8.67 4.09
CA ASP A 101 -2.16 7.80 3.55
C ASP A 101 -1.87 6.30 3.74
N HIS A 102 -0.72 5.97 4.35
CA HIS A 102 -0.30 4.60 4.66
C HIS A 102 -0.06 4.37 6.15
N GLY A 103 0.49 5.36 6.88
CA GLY A 103 0.98 5.19 8.25
C GLY A 103 0.12 5.83 9.35
N GLY A 104 -1.12 6.25 9.08
CA GLY A 104 -2.03 6.80 10.09
C GLY A 104 -2.73 5.71 10.92
N ASN A 105 -3.54 6.13 11.92
CA ASN A 105 -4.40 5.22 12.72
C ASN A 105 -3.67 4.06 13.45
N LEU A 106 -2.38 4.17 13.74
CA LEU A 106 -1.60 3.09 14.41
C LEU A 106 -2.18 2.71 15.78
N ASP A 107 -2.71 3.68 16.50
CA ASP A 107 -3.34 3.51 17.81
C ASP A 107 -4.59 2.59 17.80
N ARG A 108 -5.16 2.37 16.61
CA ARG A 108 -6.33 1.49 16.42
C ARG A 108 -5.96 0.00 16.34
N PHE A 109 -4.67 -0.35 16.38
CA PHE A 109 -4.14 -1.71 16.33
C PHE A 109 -3.38 -2.05 17.64
N PRO A 110 -4.07 -2.18 18.78
CA PRO A 110 -3.42 -2.25 20.10
C PRO A 110 -2.58 -3.51 20.33
N LYS A 111 -2.79 -4.57 19.53
CA LYS A 111 -2.06 -5.85 19.64
C LYS A 111 -1.00 -6.02 18.54
N ALA A 112 -0.94 -5.10 17.58
CA ALA A 112 -0.11 -5.28 16.41
C ALA A 112 1.37 -5.03 16.67
N THR A 113 2.21 -5.84 16.05
CA THR A 113 3.59 -5.52 15.69
C THR A 113 3.56 -4.84 14.33
N PHE A 114 4.21 -3.69 14.21
CA PHE A 114 4.33 -2.92 12.98
C PHE A 114 5.63 -3.27 12.26
N HIS A 115 5.53 -3.82 11.06
CA HIS A 115 6.66 -4.19 10.21
C HIS A 115 7.02 -3.03 9.30
N ILE A 116 8.25 -2.52 9.39
CA ILE A 116 8.75 -1.37 8.63
C ILE A 116 10.20 -1.59 8.19
N GLN A 117 10.62 -0.96 7.09
CA GLN A 117 12.03 -0.98 6.69
C GLN A 117 12.87 -0.02 7.54
N ASP A 118 14.11 -0.44 7.91
CA ASP A 118 15.10 0.41 8.58
C ASP A 118 15.26 1.75 7.87
N GLN A 119 15.34 1.71 6.54
CA GLN A 119 15.55 2.89 5.72
C GLN A 119 14.36 3.85 5.75
N GLU A 120 13.13 3.37 6.01
CA GLU A 120 11.96 4.24 6.15
C GLU A 120 12.03 5.02 7.46
N MET A 121 12.31 4.35 8.58
CA MET A 121 12.50 5.02 9.86
C MET A 121 13.63 6.05 9.79
N ALA A 122 14.76 5.69 9.21
CA ALA A 122 15.92 6.59 9.03
C ALA A 122 15.58 7.78 8.12
N HIS A 123 14.78 7.57 7.07
CA HIS A 123 14.39 8.63 6.14
C HIS A 123 13.45 9.64 6.79
N MET A 124 12.32 9.17 7.37
CA MET A 124 11.28 10.04 7.92
C MET A 124 11.68 10.78 9.20
N THR A 125 12.73 10.34 9.89
CA THR A 125 13.29 11.03 11.07
C THR A 125 14.63 11.71 10.77
N GLY A 126 15.14 11.57 9.54
CA GLY A 126 16.44 12.03 9.12
C GLY A 126 16.48 13.48 8.63
N ARG A 127 17.69 13.89 8.23
CA ARG A 127 17.97 15.28 7.79
C ARG A 127 17.15 15.75 6.59
N HIS A 128 16.63 14.84 5.78
CA HIS A 128 15.86 15.13 4.58
C HIS A 128 14.48 15.76 4.93
N MET A 129 13.95 15.45 6.09
CA MET A 129 12.66 16.01 6.56
C MET A 129 12.72 17.51 6.87
N ARG A 130 13.89 18.13 6.88
CA ARG A 130 14.03 19.60 6.91
C ARG A 130 13.51 20.29 5.63
N TYR A 131 13.43 19.56 4.51
CA TYR A 131 13.01 20.10 3.22
C TYR A 131 11.50 19.90 2.99
N PRO A 132 10.70 20.98 2.84
CA PRO A 132 9.25 20.88 2.65
C PRO A 132 8.82 19.97 1.52
N VAL A 133 9.57 19.94 0.40
CA VAL A 133 9.28 19.12 -0.78
C VAL A 133 9.37 17.61 -0.48
N LEU A 134 10.17 17.19 0.49
CA LEU A 134 10.31 15.79 0.87
C LEU A 134 9.38 15.40 2.02
N ARG A 135 9.12 16.32 2.97
CA ARG A 135 8.28 16.01 4.13
C ARG A 135 6.77 16.22 3.90
N HIS A 136 6.35 16.84 2.79
CA HIS A 136 4.94 17.24 2.61
C HIS A 136 3.94 16.08 2.63
N SER A 137 4.40 14.89 2.28
CA SER A 137 3.59 13.67 2.30
C SER A 137 3.59 12.95 3.64
N TYR A 138 4.45 13.35 4.58
CA TYR A 138 4.43 12.83 5.95
C TYR A 138 3.48 13.64 6.84
N ASP A 139 2.89 12.99 7.84
CA ASP A 139 2.22 13.66 8.94
C ASP A 139 3.07 13.48 10.20
N ILE A 140 3.33 14.58 10.92
CA ILE A 140 4.22 14.53 12.09
C ILE A 140 3.63 13.65 13.21
N GLU A 141 2.31 13.62 13.35
CA GLU A 141 1.68 12.81 14.39
C GLU A 141 1.82 11.31 14.09
N ASP A 142 1.75 10.91 12.80
CA ASP A 142 1.95 9.53 12.38
C ASP A 142 3.41 9.11 12.60
N VAL A 143 4.39 9.98 12.23
CA VAL A 143 5.82 9.76 12.51
C VAL A 143 6.08 9.64 14.00
N CYS A 144 5.52 10.52 14.83
CA CYS A 144 5.65 10.40 16.28
C CYS A 144 4.93 9.15 16.81
N GLY A 145 3.84 8.76 16.18
CA GLY A 145 3.08 7.54 16.49
C GLY A 145 3.95 6.30 16.39
N ILE A 146 4.54 6.04 15.22
CA ILE A 146 5.37 4.83 15.03
C ILE A 146 6.64 4.86 15.91
N VAL A 147 7.21 6.04 16.18
CA VAL A 147 8.33 6.17 17.12
C VAL A 147 7.89 5.79 18.54
N ARG A 148 6.68 6.17 18.99
CA ARG A 148 6.14 5.72 20.29
C ARG A 148 5.95 4.20 20.31
N GLU A 149 5.47 3.61 19.21
CA GLU A 149 5.31 2.16 19.12
C GLU A 149 6.64 1.41 19.14
N LEU A 150 7.71 2.00 18.59
CA LEU A 150 9.06 1.47 18.75
C LEU A 150 9.47 1.39 20.22
N TYR A 151 9.21 2.42 21.03
CA TYR A 151 9.53 2.42 22.46
C TYR A 151 8.58 1.57 23.31
N ASN A 152 7.48 1.10 22.71
CA ASN A 152 6.55 0.12 23.29
C ASN A 152 6.87 -1.33 22.87
N ASP A 153 8.03 -1.58 22.23
CA ASP A 153 8.45 -2.89 21.71
C ASP A 153 7.47 -3.48 20.68
N ARG A 154 6.81 -2.63 19.90
CA ARG A 154 5.81 -3.02 18.90
C ARG A 154 6.20 -2.72 17.45
N VAL A 155 7.49 -2.51 17.17
CA VAL A 155 8.02 -2.31 15.81
C VAL A 155 9.07 -3.37 15.51
N GLU A 156 8.87 -4.08 14.40
CA GLU A 156 9.84 -5.01 13.83
C GLU A 156 10.48 -4.40 12.59
N PHE A 157 11.80 -4.29 12.59
CA PHE A 157 12.56 -3.72 11.49
C PHE A 157 12.97 -4.78 10.48
N HIS A 158 12.92 -4.41 9.22
CA HIS A 158 13.39 -5.21 8.10
C HIS A 158 14.50 -4.45 7.34
N ASP A 159 15.57 -5.16 6.99
CA ASP A 159 16.64 -4.65 6.14
C ASP A 159 16.64 -5.42 4.81
N GLY A 160 15.86 -4.93 3.85
CA GLY A 160 15.70 -5.56 2.54
C GLY A 160 14.53 -6.53 2.42
N ASP A 161 14.71 -7.58 1.61
CA ASP A 161 13.66 -8.56 1.34
C ASP A 161 13.60 -9.63 2.45
N THR A 162 12.40 -10.00 2.89
CA THR A 162 12.20 -11.03 3.93
C THR A 162 10.92 -11.82 3.71
N GLU A 163 10.88 -13.05 4.18
CA GLU A 163 9.64 -13.82 4.35
C GLU A 163 9.07 -13.52 5.74
N LEU A 164 7.87 -12.93 5.76
CA LEU A 164 7.18 -12.62 7.00
C LEU A 164 6.48 -13.86 7.56
N PHE A 165 5.73 -14.53 6.69
CA PHE A 165 5.06 -15.80 6.98
C PHE A 165 5.14 -16.71 5.75
N PRO A 166 4.94 -18.01 5.86
CA PRO A 166 4.94 -18.92 4.72
C PRO A 166 3.99 -18.44 3.62
N GLY A 167 4.54 -18.08 2.46
CA GLY A 167 3.76 -17.54 1.33
C GLY A 167 3.45 -16.03 1.40
N LEU A 168 3.99 -15.31 2.36
CA LEU A 168 3.87 -13.85 2.46
C LEU A 168 5.25 -13.21 2.65
N THR A 169 5.69 -12.45 1.66
CA THR A 169 7.04 -11.87 1.61
C THR A 169 6.99 -10.34 1.45
N LEU A 170 7.94 -9.67 2.09
CA LEU A 170 8.14 -8.23 2.03
C LEU A 170 9.35 -7.94 1.15
N HIS A 171 9.25 -6.91 0.30
CA HIS A 171 10.30 -6.58 -0.65
C HIS A 171 10.62 -5.09 -0.64
N HIS A 172 11.83 -4.74 -0.24
CA HIS A 172 12.32 -3.37 -0.29
C HIS A 172 12.63 -2.94 -1.74
N VAL A 173 12.26 -1.72 -2.09
CA VAL A 173 12.51 -1.13 -3.42
C VAL A 173 13.07 0.29 -3.39
N GLY A 174 12.76 1.08 -2.36
CA GLY A 174 13.10 2.50 -2.36
C GLY A 174 12.34 3.29 -3.46
N GLY A 175 12.91 4.40 -3.88
CA GLY A 175 12.39 5.24 -4.98
C GLY A 175 11.36 6.26 -4.54
N HIS A 176 10.16 5.84 -4.19
CA HIS A 176 9.09 6.71 -3.68
C HIS A 176 9.47 7.35 -2.34
N THR A 177 9.83 6.53 -1.36
CA THR A 177 10.61 6.87 -0.18
C THR A 177 11.89 6.06 -0.18
N GLN A 178 12.81 6.28 0.77
CA GLN A 178 14.02 5.46 0.84
C GLN A 178 13.74 4.04 1.33
N GLY A 179 12.75 3.89 2.22
CA GLY A 179 12.36 2.61 2.79
C GLY A 179 11.10 2.00 2.18
N MET A 180 10.67 2.48 1.00
CA MET A 180 9.50 1.91 0.33
C MET A 180 9.62 0.40 0.16
N MET A 181 8.61 -0.34 0.61
CA MET A 181 8.50 -1.79 0.38
C MET A 181 7.11 -2.16 -0.14
N PHE A 182 7.00 -3.33 -0.75
CA PHE A 182 5.75 -3.92 -1.17
C PHE A 182 5.57 -5.33 -0.62
N VAL A 183 4.34 -5.83 -0.66
CA VAL A 183 3.97 -7.17 -0.19
C VAL A 183 3.73 -8.09 -1.38
N ARG A 184 4.24 -9.32 -1.30
CA ARG A 184 3.97 -10.38 -2.26
C ARG A 184 3.35 -11.57 -1.52
N ALA A 185 2.19 -12.03 -1.97
CA ALA A 185 1.46 -13.11 -1.34
C ALA A 185 1.17 -14.24 -2.32
N TRP A 186 1.28 -15.48 -1.84
CA TRP A 186 0.87 -16.67 -2.57
C TRP A 186 -0.65 -16.83 -2.49
N THR A 187 -1.31 -16.94 -3.64
CA THR A 187 -2.76 -17.09 -3.77
C THR A 187 -3.11 -18.32 -4.58
N GLU A 188 -4.39 -18.69 -4.67
CA GLU A 188 -4.83 -19.80 -5.54
C GLU A 188 -4.46 -19.60 -7.02
N ARG A 189 -4.31 -18.35 -7.47
CA ARG A 189 -3.91 -18.03 -8.85
C ARG A 189 -2.40 -17.78 -9.02
N GLY A 190 -1.60 -17.95 -7.99
CA GLY A 190 -0.16 -17.71 -8.00
C GLY A 190 0.27 -16.53 -7.16
N TRP A 191 1.47 -16.01 -7.43
CA TRP A 191 2.06 -14.88 -6.69
C TRP A 191 1.46 -13.54 -7.12
N VAL A 192 0.74 -12.92 -6.21
CA VAL A 192 0.19 -11.56 -6.37
C VAL A 192 1.06 -10.56 -5.62
N VAL A 193 1.32 -9.42 -6.23
CA VAL A 193 2.06 -8.31 -5.63
C VAL A 193 1.11 -7.16 -5.33
N LEU A 194 1.00 -6.79 -4.06
CA LEU A 194 0.40 -5.55 -3.60
C LEU A 194 1.50 -4.48 -3.64
N ALA A 195 1.56 -3.73 -4.73
CA ALA A 195 2.71 -2.88 -5.05
C ALA A 195 2.78 -1.61 -4.20
N SER A 196 1.67 -1.19 -3.58
CA SER A 196 1.57 0.10 -2.88
C SER A 196 2.18 1.21 -3.74
N ASP A 197 2.92 2.13 -3.15
CA ASP A 197 3.50 3.29 -3.85
C ASP A 197 4.81 2.99 -4.59
N ALA A 198 5.28 1.74 -4.56
CA ALA A 198 6.26 1.30 -5.56
C ALA A 198 5.67 1.38 -6.98
N MET A 199 4.33 1.36 -7.11
CA MET A 199 3.61 1.51 -8.37
C MET A 199 2.22 2.11 -8.11
N HIS A 200 2.04 3.42 -8.27
CA HIS A 200 0.77 4.09 -7.97
C HIS A 200 -0.35 3.69 -8.92
N LEU A 201 -0.07 3.68 -10.23
CA LEU A 201 -1.05 3.45 -11.29
C LEU A 201 -0.51 2.43 -12.29
N TYR A 202 -1.36 1.64 -12.91
CA TYR A 202 -0.97 0.77 -14.02
C TYR A 202 -0.24 1.54 -15.12
N ALA A 203 -0.70 2.75 -15.46
CA ALA A 203 -0.09 3.59 -16.47
C ALA A 203 1.33 4.02 -16.12
N ASN A 204 1.65 4.30 -14.84
CA ASN A 204 3.00 4.65 -14.45
C ASN A 204 4.02 3.57 -14.83
N TRP A 205 3.63 2.30 -14.68
CA TRP A 205 4.46 1.15 -15.05
C TRP A 205 4.47 0.90 -16.57
N LEU A 206 3.28 0.79 -17.17
CA LEU A 206 3.15 0.45 -18.60
C LEU A 206 3.83 1.47 -19.51
N ASP A 207 3.70 2.75 -19.15
CA ASP A 207 4.29 3.87 -19.92
C ASP A 207 5.71 4.21 -19.46
N ARG A 208 6.24 3.50 -18.44
CA ARG A 208 7.55 3.79 -17.80
C ARG A 208 7.68 5.24 -17.37
N ASN A 209 6.60 5.81 -16.89
CA ASN A 209 6.46 7.20 -16.54
C ASN A 209 6.01 7.31 -15.07
N PRO A 210 6.96 7.38 -14.12
CA PRO A 210 6.65 7.21 -12.70
C PRO A 210 5.82 8.37 -12.14
N TYR A 211 5.21 8.09 -11.00
CA TYR A 211 4.49 9.08 -10.22
C TYR A 211 5.46 10.14 -9.69
N PRO A 212 5.06 11.44 -9.64
CA PRO A 212 6.00 12.53 -9.35
C PRO A 212 6.41 12.68 -7.88
N THR A 213 5.69 12.06 -6.93
CA THR A 213 6.16 11.99 -5.54
C THR A 213 7.22 10.91 -5.44
N VAL A 214 8.49 11.30 -5.51
CA VAL A 214 9.60 10.38 -5.62
C VAL A 214 10.88 11.00 -5.04
N VAL A 215 11.61 10.22 -4.26
CA VAL A 215 12.92 10.60 -3.71
C VAL A 215 14.06 10.26 -4.68
N HIS A 216 13.96 9.12 -5.37
CA HIS A 216 14.94 8.68 -6.34
C HIS A 216 14.28 7.99 -7.56
N ILE A 217 14.31 8.67 -8.70
CA ILE A 217 13.60 8.22 -9.92
C ILE A 217 14.14 6.88 -10.44
N GLY A 218 15.46 6.69 -10.41
CA GLY A 218 16.10 5.46 -10.87
C GLY A 218 15.65 4.25 -10.08
N ASP A 219 15.64 4.35 -8.75
CA ASP A 219 15.17 3.28 -7.86
C ASP A 219 13.68 2.99 -8.06
N MET A 220 12.86 4.03 -8.30
CA MET A 220 11.44 3.87 -8.61
C MET A 220 11.22 3.02 -9.87
N LEU A 221 11.97 3.30 -10.93
CA LEU A 221 11.90 2.55 -12.19
C LEU A 221 12.42 1.10 -12.05
N GLU A 222 13.50 0.89 -11.29
CA GLU A 222 13.97 -0.46 -10.96
C GLU A 222 12.98 -1.18 -10.04
N GLY A 223 12.29 -0.43 -9.15
CA GLY A 223 11.16 -0.94 -8.35
C GLY A 223 10.03 -1.49 -9.21
N HIS A 224 9.60 -0.76 -10.25
CA HIS A 224 8.62 -1.25 -11.23
C HIS A 224 9.06 -2.57 -11.87
N ARG A 225 10.35 -2.71 -12.21
CA ARG A 225 10.90 -3.95 -12.77
C ARG A 225 10.91 -5.09 -11.76
N LYS A 226 11.23 -4.79 -10.48
CA LYS A 226 11.24 -5.78 -9.40
C LYS A 226 9.82 -6.29 -9.13
N VAL A 227 8.82 -5.39 -9.04
CA VAL A 227 7.39 -5.74 -8.92
C VAL A 227 6.96 -6.67 -10.06
N ALA A 228 7.22 -6.27 -11.32
CA ALA A 228 6.82 -7.06 -12.49
C ALA A 228 7.49 -8.44 -12.55
N ARG A 229 8.73 -8.57 -12.08
CA ARG A 229 9.46 -9.85 -12.05
C ARG A 229 8.95 -10.80 -10.98
N LEU A 230 8.45 -10.26 -9.86
CA LEU A 230 7.99 -11.05 -8.72
C LEU A 230 6.52 -11.44 -8.79
N ALA A 231 5.73 -10.79 -9.64
CA ALA A 231 4.38 -11.18 -9.97
C ALA A 231 4.38 -12.27 -11.05
N ASP A 232 3.45 -13.23 -10.97
CA ASP A 232 3.38 -14.33 -11.95
C ASP A 232 2.91 -13.87 -13.34
N SER A 233 2.20 -12.75 -13.42
CA SER A 233 1.81 -12.08 -14.67
C SER A 233 1.48 -10.60 -14.42
N PRO A 234 1.29 -9.79 -15.47
CA PRO A 234 0.80 -8.41 -15.32
C PRO A 234 -0.49 -8.27 -14.52
N ASP A 235 -1.39 -9.26 -14.63
CA ASP A 235 -2.64 -9.28 -13.88
C ASP A 235 -2.47 -9.61 -12.38
N HIS A 236 -1.27 -10.05 -11.96
CA HIS A 236 -0.92 -10.28 -10.57
C HIS A 236 -0.28 -9.06 -9.90
N VAL A 237 -0.19 -7.93 -10.60
CA VAL A 237 0.28 -6.65 -10.04
C VAL A 237 -0.89 -5.78 -9.66
N ILE A 238 -0.94 -5.39 -8.38
CA ILE A 238 -1.99 -4.53 -7.82
C ILE A 238 -1.34 -3.19 -7.43
N PRO A 239 -1.60 -2.10 -8.17
CA PRO A 239 -1.04 -0.79 -7.86
C PRO A 239 -1.69 -0.16 -6.63
N GLY A 240 -0.98 0.80 -6.02
CA GLY A 240 -1.37 1.41 -4.75
C GLY A 240 -2.61 2.30 -4.82
N HIS A 241 -2.85 2.96 -5.96
CA HIS A 241 -3.84 4.04 -6.04
C HIS A 241 -4.71 4.04 -7.30
N ASP A 242 -4.61 3.02 -8.15
CA ASP A 242 -5.36 3.01 -9.40
C ASP A 242 -6.85 2.67 -9.17
N PRO A 243 -7.81 3.55 -9.54
CA PRO A 243 -9.24 3.26 -9.42
C PRO A 243 -9.67 2.00 -10.17
N ARG A 244 -8.95 1.63 -11.24
CA ARG A 244 -9.21 0.39 -12.00
C ARG A 244 -9.06 -0.89 -11.19
N VAL A 245 -8.48 -0.84 -9.98
CA VAL A 245 -8.47 -2.01 -9.08
C VAL A 245 -9.91 -2.41 -8.74
N MET A 246 -10.79 -1.47 -8.42
CA MET A 246 -12.21 -1.75 -8.16
C MET A 246 -12.96 -2.25 -9.39
N ASP A 247 -12.62 -1.73 -10.56
CA ASP A 247 -13.25 -2.15 -11.82
C ASP A 247 -12.80 -3.55 -12.26
N ARG A 248 -11.52 -3.86 -12.07
CA ARG A 248 -10.89 -5.10 -12.58
C ARG A 248 -11.20 -6.33 -11.74
N TYR A 249 -11.26 -6.19 -10.43
CA TYR A 249 -11.38 -7.35 -9.54
C TYR A 249 -12.79 -7.49 -8.96
N PRO A 250 -13.26 -8.72 -8.72
CA PRO A 250 -14.59 -8.95 -8.17
C PRO A 250 -14.68 -8.48 -6.72
N ALA A 251 -15.84 -7.93 -6.34
CA ALA A 251 -16.17 -7.72 -4.94
C ALA A 251 -16.50 -9.06 -4.25
N PRO A 252 -16.33 -9.17 -2.91
CA PRO A 252 -16.74 -10.35 -2.16
C PRO A 252 -18.26 -10.62 -2.21
N SER A 253 -19.05 -9.55 -2.31
CA SER A 253 -20.51 -9.57 -2.46
C SER A 253 -20.97 -8.32 -3.21
N GLU A 254 -22.22 -8.29 -3.67
CA GLU A 254 -22.78 -7.13 -4.39
C GLU A 254 -22.81 -5.87 -3.50
N ASP A 255 -23.07 -6.02 -2.20
CA ASP A 255 -23.11 -4.91 -1.23
C ASP A 255 -21.75 -4.25 -1.02
N LEU A 256 -20.66 -4.94 -1.37
CA LEU A 256 -19.28 -4.46 -1.25
C LEU A 256 -18.69 -4.00 -2.59
N LYS A 257 -19.50 -3.96 -3.64
CA LYS A 257 -19.06 -3.44 -4.94
C LYS A 257 -18.56 -2.00 -4.80
N ASP A 258 -17.49 -1.68 -5.50
CA ASP A 258 -16.80 -0.38 -5.46
C ASP A 258 -16.24 0.03 -4.07
N ILE A 259 -16.27 -0.91 -3.12
CA ILE A 259 -15.74 -0.73 -1.75
C ILE A 259 -14.61 -1.71 -1.49
N VAL A 260 -14.80 -2.99 -1.82
CA VAL A 260 -13.82 -4.05 -1.58
C VAL A 260 -13.62 -4.84 -2.86
N ALA A 261 -12.35 -5.07 -3.24
CA ALA A 261 -11.98 -5.96 -4.33
C ALA A 261 -11.20 -7.17 -3.81
N ARG A 262 -11.53 -8.38 -4.32
CA ARG A 262 -10.81 -9.65 -4.11
C ARG A 262 -9.72 -9.75 -5.16
N VAL A 263 -8.53 -9.25 -4.82
CA VAL A 263 -7.40 -9.18 -5.76
C VAL A 263 -6.60 -10.48 -5.87
N ASP A 264 -6.93 -11.49 -5.06
CA ASP A 264 -6.49 -12.88 -5.18
C ASP A 264 -7.31 -13.67 -6.22
N LEU A 265 -8.40 -13.13 -6.73
CA LEU A 265 -9.20 -13.74 -7.79
C LEU A 265 -8.82 -13.18 -9.16
N PRO A 266 -9.08 -13.91 -10.27
CA PRO A 266 -8.84 -13.39 -11.61
C PRO A 266 -9.57 -12.05 -11.86
N PRO A 267 -8.96 -11.13 -12.63
CA PRO A 267 -9.66 -9.92 -13.04
C PRO A 267 -10.87 -10.24 -13.92
N ARG A 268 -11.89 -9.37 -13.89
CA ARG A 268 -13.09 -9.50 -14.71
C ARG A 268 -12.75 -9.29 -16.18
N GLY A 269 -13.30 -10.11 -17.07
CA GLY A 269 -13.25 -9.88 -18.52
C GLY A 269 -11.91 -10.14 -19.19
N THR A 270 -11.08 -11.02 -18.60
CA THR A 270 -9.91 -11.60 -19.28
C THR A 270 -10.25 -12.86 -20.03
#